data_2712975fcb01d818adc5b8b8ff0a74c6
#
_entry.id   2712975fcb01d818adc5b8b8ff0a74c6
#
_cell.length_a   1.000
_cell.length_b   1.000
_cell.length_c   1.000
_cell.angle_alpha   90.00
_cell.angle_beta   90.00
_cell.angle_gamma   90.00
#
_symmetry.space_group_name_H-M   'P 1'
#
loop_
_entity.id
_entity.type
_entity.pdbx_description
1 polymer ?
#
loop_
_entity_poly.entity_id
_entity_poly.type
_entity_poly.pdbx_seq_one_letter_code
_entity_poly.pdbx_strand_id
1 'polypeptide(L)'
;VNKKNLTVDILINNAGIGSFGYFKELDINKEIDQININVRALTELTRLFLPIMMNNETGSILNVASTAAFCAGPKMATYYASKAFVLSFTEAIYEEIKGSNVRISCLCPGTVKTEFLDKAGIKKKEISKNNMMTAKEVARLAYRDFNRGKLIIIPGFKNKLIIGINKIIPRSLSRKIILLMNKGN
;
A
#
# COMPACT_ATOMS: atom_id res chain seq x y z
N VAL A 1 5.26 3.63 24.65
CA VAL A 1 4.07 2.85 25.02
C VAL A 1 4.26 2.33 26.42
N ASN A 2 5.23 1.46 26.69
CA ASN A 2 5.41 0.87 28.04
C ASN A 2 5.68 1.88 29.17
N LYS A 3 6.41 2.98 28.89
CA LYS A 3 6.69 4.03 29.89
C LYS A 3 5.45 4.85 30.32
N LYS A 4 4.34 4.78 29.55
CA LYS A 4 3.12 5.57 29.80
C LYS A 4 1.88 4.71 30.08
N ASN A 5 2.02 3.39 30.25
CA ASN A 5 0.90 2.43 30.40
C ASN A 5 -0.19 2.60 29.31
N LEU A 6 0.23 2.92 28.08
CA LEU A 6 -0.70 3.06 26.95
C LEU A 6 -0.78 1.74 26.18
N THR A 7 -1.98 1.34 25.83
CA THR A 7 -2.27 0.27 24.86
C THR A 7 -2.47 0.87 23.47
N VAL A 8 -2.12 0.10 22.44
CA VAL A 8 -2.38 0.45 21.05
C VAL A 8 -3.46 -0.48 20.52
N ASP A 9 -4.66 0.06 20.33
CA ASP A 9 -5.80 -0.70 19.82
C ASP A 9 -5.78 -0.82 18.29
N ILE A 10 -5.24 0.20 17.61
CA ILE A 10 -5.14 0.21 16.15
C ILE A 10 -3.75 0.68 15.73
N LEU A 11 -3.06 -0.16 14.94
CA LEU A 11 -1.82 0.19 14.26
C LEU A 11 -2.11 0.50 12.79
N ILE A 12 -1.77 1.71 12.33
CA ILE A 12 -1.90 2.09 10.93
C ILE A 12 -0.52 2.32 10.33
N ASN A 13 -0.03 1.37 9.55
CA ASN A 13 1.22 1.47 8.80
C ASN A 13 0.97 2.22 7.49
N ASN A 14 0.94 3.54 7.56
CA ASN A 14 0.60 4.43 6.43
C ASN A 14 1.84 5.07 5.79
N ALA A 15 2.95 5.21 6.51
CA ALA A 15 4.15 5.83 5.97
C ALA A 15 4.60 5.13 4.68
N GLY A 16 4.98 5.93 3.68
CA GLY A 16 5.45 5.39 2.42
C GLY A 16 5.95 6.48 1.48
N ILE A 17 7.00 6.17 0.76
CA ILE A 17 7.61 7.04 -0.24
C ILE A 17 7.74 6.32 -1.57
N GLY A 18 8.00 7.07 -2.63
CA GLY A 18 8.21 6.56 -3.98
C GLY A 18 9.23 7.39 -4.74
N SER A 19 9.78 6.84 -5.80
CA SER A 19 10.65 7.48 -6.78
C SER A 19 10.15 7.18 -8.18
N PHE A 20 10.45 8.08 -9.12
CA PHE A 20 10.06 7.93 -10.51
C PHE A 20 11.24 8.18 -11.44
N GLY A 21 11.56 7.24 -12.31
CA GLY A 21 12.66 7.27 -13.26
C GLY A 21 13.10 5.87 -13.67
N TYR A 22 13.96 5.77 -14.68
CA TYR A 22 14.60 4.50 -15.01
C TYR A 22 15.50 4.06 -13.85
N PHE A 23 15.39 2.82 -13.41
CA PHE A 23 16.09 2.31 -12.23
C PHE A 23 17.61 2.58 -12.24
N LYS A 24 18.24 2.46 -13.42
CA LYS A 24 19.67 2.74 -13.62
C LYS A 24 20.07 4.21 -13.39
N GLU A 25 19.09 5.12 -13.34
CA GLU A 25 19.29 6.58 -13.22
C GLU A 25 18.87 7.10 -11.83
N LEU A 26 18.19 6.26 -11.04
CA LEU A 26 17.71 6.64 -9.71
C LEU A 26 18.83 6.61 -8.68
N ASP A 27 18.76 7.50 -7.71
CA ASP A 27 19.66 7.52 -6.55
C ASP A 27 19.42 6.27 -5.69
N ILE A 28 20.44 5.43 -5.56
CA ILE A 28 20.36 4.17 -4.80
C ILE A 28 19.96 4.39 -3.33
N ASN A 29 20.37 5.49 -2.71
CA ASN A 29 20.00 5.79 -1.34
C ASN A 29 18.49 6.00 -1.20
N LYS A 30 17.87 6.70 -2.15
CA LYS A 30 16.41 6.88 -2.18
C LYS A 30 15.67 5.55 -2.40
N GLU A 31 16.23 4.65 -3.19
CA GLU A 31 15.64 3.31 -3.40
C GLU A 31 15.72 2.47 -2.12
N ILE A 32 16.85 2.52 -1.41
CA ILE A 32 17.02 1.85 -0.12
C ILE A 32 16.10 2.46 0.95
N ASP A 33 15.95 3.79 0.99
CA ASP A 33 15.00 4.45 1.89
C ASP A 33 13.56 4.02 1.65
N GLN A 34 13.17 3.80 0.39
CA GLN A 34 11.85 3.23 0.07
C GLN A 34 11.68 1.83 0.69
N ILE A 35 12.69 0.97 0.61
CA ILE A 35 12.64 -0.36 1.22
C ILE A 35 12.56 -0.24 2.73
N ASN A 36 13.39 0.62 3.33
CA ASN A 36 13.40 0.83 4.77
C ASN A 36 12.04 1.33 5.30
N ILE A 37 11.43 2.30 4.63
CA ILE A 37 10.15 2.88 5.06
C ILE A 37 8.97 1.98 4.70
N ASN A 38 8.87 1.57 3.42
CA ASN A 38 7.69 0.88 2.92
C ASN A 38 7.62 -0.59 3.34
N VAL A 39 8.76 -1.22 3.64
CA VAL A 39 8.87 -2.66 3.93
C VAL A 39 9.37 -2.89 5.35
N ARG A 40 10.62 -2.50 5.65
CA ARG A 40 11.26 -2.83 6.91
C ARG A 40 10.50 -2.25 8.11
N ALA A 41 10.23 -0.95 8.13
CA ALA A 41 9.53 -0.30 9.25
C ALA A 41 8.13 -0.90 9.47
N LEU A 42 7.38 -1.15 8.40
CA LEU A 42 6.06 -1.81 8.47
C LEU A 42 6.17 -3.21 9.08
N THR A 43 7.16 -4.00 8.65
CA THR A 43 7.39 -5.36 9.16
C THR A 43 7.76 -5.33 10.63
N GLU A 44 8.70 -4.45 11.03
CA GLU A 44 9.14 -4.30 12.41
C GLU A 44 7.98 -3.86 13.32
N LEU A 45 7.21 -2.84 12.93
CA LEU A 45 6.06 -2.38 13.70
C LEU A 45 4.98 -3.48 13.83
N THR A 46 4.67 -4.17 12.74
CA THR A 46 3.72 -5.28 12.79
C THR A 46 4.22 -6.37 13.75
N ARG A 47 5.51 -6.76 13.68
CA ARG A 47 6.09 -7.77 14.57
C ARG A 47 6.12 -7.34 16.04
N LEU A 48 6.28 -6.04 16.32
CA LEU A 48 6.29 -5.52 17.69
C LEU A 48 4.88 -5.49 18.30
N PHE A 49 3.86 -5.09 17.54
CA PHE A 49 2.52 -4.88 18.08
C PHE A 49 1.63 -6.13 18.01
N LEU A 50 1.78 -6.97 17.00
CA LEU A 50 0.93 -8.14 16.80
C LEU A 50 0.91 -9.09 18.03
N PRO A 51 2.04 -9.48 18.64
CA PRO A 51 2.01 -10.36 19.81
C PRO A 51 1.32 -9.72 21.02
N ILE A 52 1.46 -8.40 21.20
CA ILE A 52 0.80 -7.66 22.27
C ILE A 52 -0.70 -7.68 22.07
N MET A 53 -1.17 -7.45 20.84
CA MET A 53 -2.59 -7.50 20.49
C MET A 53 -3.15 -8.91 20.65
N MET A 54 -2.40 -9.93 20.25
CA MET A 54 -2.79 -11.35 20.41
C MET A 54 -2.94 -11.73 21.90
N ASN A 55 -1.98 -11.34 22.73
CA ASN A 55 -2.04 -11.61 24.19
C ASN A 55 -3.20 -10.87 24.88
N ASN A 56 -3.55 -9.70 24.41
CA ASN A 56 -4.68 -8.91 24.93
C ASN A 56 -6.03 -9.32 24.30
N GLU A 57 -6.03 -10.27 23.39
CA GLU A 57 -7.20 -10.72 22.62
C GLU A 57 -7.97 -9.58 21.93
N THR A 58 -7.29 -8.48 21.64
CA THR A 58 -7.88 -7.30 20.99
C THR A 58 -6.85 -6.54 20.21
N GLY A 59 -7.26 -5.95 19.08
CA GLY A 59 -6.42 -5.09 18.28
C GLY A 59 -6.72 -5.17 16.78
N SER A 60 -6.23 -4.20 16.05
CA SER A 60 -6.41 -4.18 14.60
C SER A 60 -5.22 -3.51 13.91
N ILE A 61 -4.81 -4.05 12.77
CA ILE A 61 -3.69 -3.54 11.97
C ILE A 61 -4.22 -3.15 10.59
N LEU A 62 -3.90 -1.95 10.12
CA LEU A 62 -4.15 -1.49 8.77
C LEU A 62 -2.83 -1.20 8.07
N ASN A 63 -2.47 -2.01 7.10
CA ASN A 63 -1.30 -1.80 6.25
C ASN A 63 -1.70 -1.06 4.97
N VAL A 64 -1.00 0.01 4.61
CA VAL A 64 -1.30 0.79 3.42
C VAL A 64 -0.38 0.40 2.27
N ALA A 65 -0.92 -0.41 1.36
CA ALA A 65 -0.31 -0.76 0.08
C ALA A 65 -0.67 0.27 -1.03
N SER A 66 -1.08 -0.20 -2.18
CA SER A 66 -1.53 0.58 -3.36
C SER A 66 -2.13 -0.36 -4.39
N THR A 67 -2.86 0.15 -5.38
CA THR A 67 -3.17 -0.60 -6.61
C THR A 67 -1.91 -1.04 -7.36
N ALA A 68 -0.76 -0.38 -7.13
CA ALA A 68 0.56 -0.77 -7.60
C ALA A 68 1.01 -2.17 -7.11
N ALA A 69 0.42 -2.68 -6.03
CA ALA A 69 0.72 -4.00 -5.49
C ALA A 69 0.36 -5.17 -6.43
N PHE A 70 -0.51 -4.93 -7.40
CA PHE A 70 -1.09 -5.98 -8.25
C PHE A 70 -0.36 -6.16 -9.58
N CYS A 71 0.67 -5.39 -9.88
CA CYS A 71 1.41 -5.48 -11.14
C CYS A 71 2.87 -5.02 -10.99
N ALA A 72 3.69 -5.26 -12.01
CA ALA A 72 5.03 -4.68 -12.08
C ALA A 72 4.98 -3.25 -12.66
N GLY A 73 5.71 -2.31 -12.05
CA GLY A 73 5.72 -0.89 -12.43
C GLY A 73 7.05 -0.42 -12.96
N PRO A 74 7.34 -0.53 -14.29
CA PRO A 74 8.53 0.10 -14.88
C PRO A 74 8.57 1.59 -14.58
N LYS A 75 9.75 2.15 -14.35
CA LYS A 75 10.06 3.49 -13.85
C LYS A 75 9.70 3.75 -12.37
N MET A 76 9.09 2.78 -11.68
CA MET A 76 8.80 2.81 -10.24
C MET A 76 9.04 1.43 -9.62
N ALA A 77 10.10 0.75 -10.03
CA ALA A 77 10.30 -0.67 -9.74
C ALA A 77 10.26 -0.98 -8.24
N THR A 78 11.05 -0.27 -7.44
CA THR A 78 11.13 -0.44 -5.99
C THR A 78 9.79 -0.14 -5.31
N TYR A 79 9.10 0.92 -5.75
CA TYR A 79 7.79 1.26 -5.19
C TYR A 79 6.76 0.16 -5.40
N TYR A 80 6.58 -0.31 -6.65
CA TYR A 80 5.63 -1.39 -6.96
C TYR A 80 5.98 -2.68 -6.22
N ALA A 81 7.26 -3.05 -6.19
CA ALA A 81 7.74 -4.21 -5.45
C ALA A 81 7.47 -4.10 -3.94
N SER A 82 7.73 -2.92 -3.34
CA SER A 82 7.44 -2.68 -1.92
C SER A 82 5.95 -2.79 -1.60
N LYS A 83 5.08 -2.29 -2.49
CA LYS A 83 3.62 -2.38 -2.27
C LYS A 83 3.08 -3.79 -2.51
N ALA A 84 3.69 -4.58 -3.41
CA ALA A 84 3.40 -6.00 -3.58
C ALA A 84 3.82 -6.80 -2.33
N PHE A 85 4.97 -6.48 -1.73
CA PHE A 85 5.37 -7.04 -0.45
C PHE A 85 4.32 -6.79 0.63
N VAL A 86 3.87 -5.54 0.80
CA VAL A 86 2.88 -5.17 1.82
C VAL A 86 1.58 -5.97 1.67
N LEU A 87 1.09 -6.14 0.43
CA LEU A 87 -0.11 -6.92 0.15
C LEU A 87 0.08 -8.38 0.55
N SER A 88 1.11 -9.04 0.01
CA SER A 88 1.39 -10.45 0.26
C SER A 88 1.67 -10.72 1.75
N PHE A 89 2.45 -9.87 2.41
CA PHE A 89 2.72 -9.93 3.84
C PHE A 89 1.44 -9.84 4.67
N THR A 90 0.53 -8.91 4.32
CA THR A 90 -0.72 -8.75 5.05
C THR A 90 -1.64 -9.96 4.88
N GLU A 91 -1.71 -10.52 3.67
CA GLU A 91 -2.50 -11.73 3.40
C GLU A 91 -1.97 -12.95 4.17
N ALA A 92 -0.65 -13.10 4.28
CA ALA A 92 -0.02 -14.18 5.04
C ALA A 92 -0.34 -14.05 6.54
N ILE A 93 -0.11 -12.87 7.14
CA ILE A 93 -0.42 -12.64 8.56
C ILE A 93 -1.91 -12.84 8.85
N TYR A 94 -2.79 -12.43 7.94
CA TYR A 94 -4.24 -12.67 8.11
C TYR A 94 -4.57 -14.15 8.29
N GLU A 95 -3.95 -15.04 7.51
CA GLU A 95 -4.16 -16.48 7.66
C GLU A 95 -3.58 -17.02 8.98
N GLU A 96 -2.42 -16.50 9.41
CA GLU A 96 -1.76 -16.92 10.66
C GLU A 96 -2.56 -16.56 11.91
N ILE A 97 -3.32 -15.45 11.88
CA ILE A 97 -4.10 -14.98 13.03
C ILE A 97 -5.57 -15.42 13.02
N LYS A 98 -5.98 -16.28 12.08
CA LYS A 98 -7.34 -16.80 12.01
C LYS A 98 -7.77 -17.44 13.33
N GLY A 99 -8.99 -17.11 13.76
CA GLY A 99 -9.54 -17.61 15.02
C GLY A 99 -9.18 -16.75 16.23
N SER A 100 -8.35 -15.71 16.08
CA SER A 100 -8.13 -14.72 17.13
C SER A 100 -9.10 -13.54 17.01
N ASN A 101 -9.17 -12.71 18.05
CA ASN A 101 -9.91 -11.46 18.05
C ASN A 101 -9.14 -10.29 17.37
N VAL A 102 -7.90 -10.52 16.94
CA VAL A 102 -7.08 -9.53 16.25
C VAL A 102 -7.42 -9.51 14.76
N ARG A 103 -7.49 -8.32 14.18
CA ARG A 103 -7.80 -8.14 12.76
C ARG A 103 -6.64 -7.46 12.02
N ILE A 104 -6.43 -7.85 10.78
CA ILE A 104 -5.48 -7.19 9.89
C ILE A 104 -6.14 -6.91 8.53
N SER A 105 -5.85 -5.76 7.94
CA SER A 105 -6.37 -5.34 6.65
C SER A 105 -5.28 -4.68 5.80
N CYS A 106 -5.40 -4.80 4.48
CA CYS A 106 -4.55 -4.15 3.49
C CYS A 106 -5.37 -3.11 2.70
N LEU A 107 -5.03 -1.83 2.86
CA LEU A 107 -5.62 -0.76 2.06
C LEU A 107 -4.82 -0.57 0.77
N CYS A 108 -5.49 -0.73 -0.38
CA CYS A 108 -4.90 -0.63 -1.72
C CYS A 108 -5.55 0.54 -2.49
N PRO A 109 -5.22 1.81 -2.20
CA PRO A 109 -5.76 2.93 -2.93
C PRO A 109 -5.15 3.03 -4.32
N GLY A 110 -5.91 3.59 -5.27
CA GLY A 110 -5.37 4.10 -6.52
C GLY A 110 -4.60 5.40 -6.31
N THR A 111 -4.45 6.18 -7.37
CA THR A 111 -3.83 7.51 -7.26
C THR A 111 -4.72 8.43 -6.42
N VAL A 112 -4.15 9.00 -5.37
CA VAL A 112 -4.81 9.88 -4.42
C VAL A 112 -4.26 11.29 -4.56
N LYS A 113 -5.11 12.30 -4.47
CA LYS A 113 -4.71 13.71 -4.52
C LYS A 113 -3.97 14.08 -3.21
N THR A 114 -2.66 13.92 -3.22
CA THR A 114 -1.74 14.20 -2.10
C THR A 114 -0.42 14.75 -2.65
N GLU A 115 0.50 15.11 -1.75
CA GLU A 115 1.87 15.50 -2.11
C GLU A 115 2.76 14.33 -2.59
N PHE A 116 2.26 13.08 -2.50
CA PHE A 116 3.05 11.89 -2.84
C PHE A 116 3.62 11.95 -4.27
N LEU A 117 2.79 12.37 -5.24
CA LEU A 117 3.20 12.45 -6.65
C LEU A 117 4.34 13.45 -6.83
N ASP A 118 4.25 14.62 -6.21
CA ASP A 118 5.26 15.67 -6.29
C ASP A 118 6.57 15.20 -5.65
N LYS A 119 6.49 14.60 -4.45
CA LYS A 119 7.64 14.04 -3.74
C LYS A 119 8.30 12.86 -4.47
N ALA A 120 7.52 12.07 -5.20
CA ALA A 120 8.02 10.98 -6.03
C ALA A 120 8.64 11.47 -7.36
N GLY A 121 8.54 12.75 -7.69
CA GLY A 121 9.06 13.31 -8.94
C GLY A 121 8.16 13.10 -10.17
N ILE A 122 6.89 12.75 -9.94
CA ILE A 122 5.92 12.53 -11.02
C ILE A 122 5.30 13.87 -11.42
N LYS A 123 5.51 14.28 -12.66
CA LYS A 123 4.98 15.56 -13.18
C LYS A 123 3.46 15.49 -13.36
N LYS A 124 2.73 16.45 -12.77
CA LYS A 124 1.26 16.49 -12.76
C LYS A 124 0.55 16.60 -14.11
N LYS A 125 1.26 16.86 -15.22
CA LYS A 125 0.63 17.18 -16.51
C LYS A 125 -0.25 16.08 -17.09
N GLU A 126 -0.05 14.84 -16.69
CA GLU A 126 -0.59 13.66 -17.40
C GLU A 126 -1.54 12.80 -16.55
N ILE A 127 -1.63 13.06 -15.26
CA ILE A 127 -2.64 12.39 -14.42
C ILE A 127 -3.91 13.24 -14.48
N SER A 128 -4.94 12.73 -15.13
CA SER A 128 -6.26 13.39 -15.20
C SER A 128 -6.75 13.71 -13.78
N LYS A 129 -6.65 14.99 -13.39
CA LYS A 129 -7.03 15.48 -12.06
C LYS A 129 -8.48 15.15 -11.70
N ASN A 130 -9.34 14.97 -12.70
CA ASN A 130 -10.78 14.73 -12.52
C ASN A 130 -11.13 13.29 -12.08
N ASN A 131 -10.16 12.36 -12.05
CA ASN A 131 -10.41 10.97 -11.69
C ASN A 131 -9.72 10.51 -10.38
N MET A 132 -9.02 11.42 -9.68
CA MET A 132 -8.35 11.08 -8.42
C MET A 132 -9.27 11.31 -7.24
N MET A 133 -9.31 10.33 -6.34
CA MET A 133 -9.98 10.47 -5.05
C MET A 133 -9.17 11.38 -4.13
N THR A 134 -9.85 12.13 -3.28
CA THR A 134 -9.20 12.86 -2.20
C THR A 134 -8.77 11.92 -1.07
N ALA A 135 -7.78 12.31 -0.27
CA ALA A 135 -7.36 11.55 0.91
C ALA A 135 -8.53 11.31 1.88
N LYS A 136 -9.41 12.31 2.04
CA LYS A 136 -10.62 12.20 2.90
C LYS A 136 -11.61 11.14 2.41
N GLU A 137 -11.85 11.07 1.11
CA GLU A 137 -12.73 10.04 0.52
C GLU A 137 -12.14 8.63 0.68
N VAL A 138 -10.83 8.48 0.42
CA VAL A 138 -10.12 7.22 0.63
C VAL A 138 -10.19 6.79 2.09
N ALA A 139 -9.90 7.70 3.03
CA ALA A 139 -9.94 7.42 4.46
C ALA A 139 -11.34 7.00 4.93
N ARG A 140 -12.40 7.67 4.45
CA ARG A 140 -13.79 7.29 4.80
C ARG A 140 -14.14 5.89 4.34
N LEU A 141 -13.79 5.53 3.10
CA LEU A 141 -14.04 4.19 2.56
C LEU A 141 -13.19 3.14 3.27
N ALA A 142 -11.92 3.47 3.55
CA ALA A 142 -11.02 2.60 4.29
C ALA A 142 -11.56 2.31 5.68
N TYR A 143 -11.94 3.32 6.44
CA TYR A 143 -12.51 3.18 7.78
C TYR A 143 -13.76 2.30 7.80
N ARG A 144 -14.69 2.55 6.87
CA ARG A 144 -15.92 1.75 6.75
C ARG A 144 -15.62 0.27 6.49
N ASP A 145 -14.73 -0.02 5.53
CA ASP A 145 -14.45 -1.39 5.10
C ASP A 145 -13.52 -2.11 6.10
N PHE A 146 -12.61 -1.38 6.77
CA PHE A 146 -11.80 -1.85 7.88
C PHE A 146 -12.65 -2.30 9.08
N ASN A 147 -13.64 -1.50 9.49
CA ASN A 147 -14.55 -1.87 10.58
C ASN A 147 -15.45 -3.07 10.23
N ARG A 148 -15.64 -3.36 8.95
CA ARG A 148 -16.32 -4.57 8.47
C ARG A 148 -15.41 -5.81 8.41
N GLY A 149 -14.16 -5.70 8.81
CA GLY A 149 -13.19 -6.80 8.81
C GLY A 149 -12.72 -7.24 7.42
N LYS A 150 -12.83 -6.37 6.40
CA LYS A 150 -12.34 -6.73 5.05
C LYS A 150 -10.83 -6.81 5.04
N LEU A 151 -10.30 -7.94 4.56
CA LEU A 151 -8.86 -8.13 4.39
C LEU A 151 -8.28 -7.16 3.35
N ILE A 152 -8.83 -7.13 2.12
CA ILE A 152 -8.34 -6.25 1.06
C ILE A 152 -9.35 -5.15 0.79
N ILE A 153 -8.93 -3.90 0.99
CA ILE A 153 -9.76 -2.70 0.83
C ILE A 153 -9.26 -1.92 -0.39
N ILE A 154 -10.06 -1.90 -1.45
CA ILE A 154 -9.76 -1.18 -2.70
C ILE A 154 -10.80 -0.06 -2.86
N PRO A 155 -10.46 1.21 -2.55
CA PRO A 155 -11.35 2.34 -2.74
C PRO A 155 -11.59 2.63 -4.22
N GLY A 156 -12.87 2.85 -4.57
CA GLY A 156 -13.30 3.21 -5.93
C GLY A 156 -13.53 2.03 -6.85
N PHE A 157 -14.67 2.05 -7.56
CA PHE A 157 -15.07 0.97 -8.47
C PHE A 157 -14.10 0.81 -9.64
N LYS A 158 -13.60 1.92 -10.21
CA LYS A 158 -12.62 1.89 -11.30
C LYS A 158 -11.34 1.15 -10.92
N ASN A 159 -10.84 1.34 -9.71
CA ASN A 159 -9.65 0.65 -9.22
C ASN A 159 -9.87 -0.87 -9.13
N LYS A 160 -11.04 -1.29 -8.65
CA LYS A 160 -11.42 -2.70 -8.58
C LYS A 160 -11.46 -3.33 -9.97
N LEU A 161 -12.06 -2.63 -10.94
CA LEU A 161 -12.14 -3.09 -12.32
C LEU A 161 -10.75 -3.24 -12.95
N ILE A 162 -9.88 -2.24 -12.81
CA ILE A 162 -8.49 -2.28 -13.33
C ILE A 162 -7.72 -3.46 -12.74
N ILE A 163 -7.83 -3.69 -11.42
CA ILE A 163 -7.18 -4.82 -10.76
C ILE A 163 -7.76 -6.14 -11.26
N GLY A 164 -9.08 -6.24 -11.42
CA GLY A 164 -9.74 -7.43 -11.99
C GLY A 164 -9.23 -7.77 -13.38
N ILE A 165 -9.16 -6.79 -14.27
CA ILE A 165 -8.62 -6.92 -15.62
C ILE A 165 -7.15 -7.36 -15.56
N ASN A 166 -6.34 -6.73 -14.68
CA ASN A 166 -4.91 -7.04 -14.57
C ASN A 166 -4.63 -8.47 -14.09
N LYS A 167 -5.57 -9.12 -13.40
CA LYS A 167 -5.46 -10.53 -13.01
C LYS A 167 -5.61 -11.50 -14.18
N ILE A 168 -6.31 -11.09 -15.24
CA ILE A 168 -6.64 -11.94 -16.40
C ILE A 168 -5.60 -11.79 -17.51
N ILE A 169 -5.06 -10.58 -17.70
CA ILE A 169 -4.06 -10.33 -18.75
C ILE A 169 -2.70 -10.93 -18.39
N PRO A 170 -1.95 -11.45 -19.37
CA PRO A 170 -0.60 -11.96 -19.15
C PRO A 170 0.32 -10.88 -18.52
N ARG A 171 1.14 -11.26 -17.54
CA ARG A 171 2.07 -10.35 -16.86
C ARG A 171 3.00 -9.61 -17.83
N SER A 172 3.37 -10.23 -18.94
CA SER A 172 4.18 -9.61 -20.00
C SER A 172 3.47 -8.42 -20.66
N LEU A 173 2.17 -8.52 -20.89
CA LEU A 173 1.36 -7.44 -21.47
C LEU A 173 1.09 -6.34 -20.44
N SER A 174 0.73 -6.73 -19.20
CA SER A 174 0.50 -5.78 -18.12
C SER A 174 1.69 -4.83 -17.93
N ARG A 175 2.93 -5.36 -17.81
CA ARG A 175 4.12 -4.51 -17.62
C ARG A 175 4.44 -3.62 -18.83
N LYS A 176 4.11 -4.04 -20.06
CA LYS A 176 4.25 -3.20 -21.26
C LYS A 176 3.26 -2.03 -21.23
N ILE A 177 2.01 -2.28 -20.87
CA ILE A 177 0.98 -1.25 -20.71
C ILE A 177 1.42 -0.23 -19.66
N ILE A 178 1.86 -0.68 -18.48
CA ILE A 178 2.33 0.22 -17.42
C ILE A 178 3.55 1.03 -17.88
N LEU A 179 4.48 0.41 -18.62
CA LEU A 179 5.63 1.15 -19.19
C LEU A 179 5.18 2.26 -20.15
N LEU A 180 4.20 1.98 -21.00
CA LEU A 180 3.65 3.00 -21.93
C LEU A 180 2.96 4.12 -21.17
N MET A 181 2.14 3.80 -20.15
CA MET A 181 1.52 4.79 -19.28
C MET A 181 2.54 5.67 -18.56
N ASN A 182 3.67 5.08 -18.13
CA ASN A 182 4.74 5.81 -17.43
C ASN A 182 5.76 6.47 -18.38
N LYS A 183 5.69 6.26 -19.69
CA LYS A 183 6.58 6.95 -20.68
C LYS A 183 6.14 8.36 -20.97
N GLY A 184 4.85 8.64 -20.86
CA GLY A 184 4.29 9.96 -21.03
C GLY A 184 4.55 10.91 -19.84
N ASN A 185 5.12 10.42 -18.76
CA ASN A 185 5.45 11.19 -17.54
C ASN A 185 6.92 11.55 -17.47
#